data_4a5d17915545cae893eba4dcef04dd87
#
_entry.id   4a5d17915545cae893eba4dcef04dd87
#
_cell.length_a   1.000
_cell.length_b   1.000
_cell.length_c   1.000
_cell.angle_alpha   90.00
_cell.angle_beta   90.00
_cell.angle_gamma   90.00
#
_symmetry.space_group_name_H-M   'P 1'
#
loop_
_entity.id
_entity.type
_entity.pdbx_description
1 polymer ?
#
loop_
_entity_poly.entity_id
_entity_poly.type
_entity_poly.pdbx_seq_one_letter_code
_entity_poly.pdbx_strand_id
1 'polypeptide(L)'
;MASIPALRFEYLESGYGDAKVISDVSLSIAQGEIFTILGKNGMGKSTLLKTIMGFLKPEKGTVHIGLDDITGKKPYTIARQSISYIQQEQALFQDLTVEENLLLGLPKNIILADGVHLIKQHFPIIPQRFQQKAGSLSGGEQRMLLMSRALMASPKIMLIDEISEGLQPTMIERMANVLKIARDELGVSILLIEQNLDFALSVADRYAVLKLGQIVDVGTVSDNQSRTNIKFHLEV
;
A
#
# COMPACT_ATOMS: atom_id res chain seq x y z
N MET A 1 25.02 -2.82 13.63
CA MET A 1 23.71 -3.04 14.27
C MET A 1 22.69 -3.24 13.16
N ALA A 2 21.83 -4.25 13.24
CA ALA A 2 20.74 -4.40 12.26
C ALA A 2 19.83 -3.17 12.35
N SER A 3 19.46 -2.59 11.21
CA SER A 3 18.54 -1.44 11.16
C SER A 3 17.15 -1.87 11.63
N ILE A 4 16.48 -0.99 12.39
CA ILE A 4 15.09 -1.23 12.80
C ILE A 4 14.20 -1.15 11.57
N PRO A 5 13.42 -2.20 11.26
CA PRO A 5 12.54 -2.20 10.10
C PRO A 5 11.41 -1.15 10.25
N ALA A 6 10.89 -0.66 9.13
CA ALA A 6 9.73 0.23 9.13
C ALA A 6 8.47 -0.52 9.59
N LEU A 7 8.25 -1.71 9.02
CA LEU A 7 7.14 -2.58 9.34
C LEU A 7 7.65 -4.02 9.47
N ARG A 8 7.22 -4.73 10.51
CA ARG A 8 7.55 -6.15 10.74
C ARG A 8 6.32 -6.88 11.24
N PHE A 9 6.09 -8.07 10.73
CA PHE A 9 5.11 -8.99 11.29
C PHE A 9 5.70 -10.40 11.32
N GLU A 10 5.39 -11.13 12.38
CA GLU A 10 6.01 -12.43 12.68
C GLU A 10 4.94 -13.44 13.07
N TYR A 11 4.98 -14.62 12.44
CA TYR A 11 4.09 -15.76 12.68
C TYR A 11 2.60 -15.41 12.62
N LEU A 12 2.25 -14.48 11.69
CA LEU A 12 0.91 -13.90 11.63
C LEU A 12 -0.10 -14.93 11.12
N GLU A 13 -1.15 -15.17 11.92
CA GLU A 13 -2.31 -15.98 11.57
C GLU A 13 -3.57 -15.13 11.68
N SER A 14 -4.43 -15.16 10.67
CA SER A 14 -5.65 -14.36 10.65
C SER A 14 -6.67 -14.90 9.64
N GLY A 15 -7.94 -14.52 9.84
CA GLY A 15 -9.03 -14.93 8.96
C GLY A 15 -10.35 -14.28 9.32
N TYR A 16 -11.44 -14.91 8.91
CA TYR A 16 -12.81 -14.44 9.11
C TYR A 16 -13.61 -15.52 9.85
N GLY A 17 -14.01 -15.26 11.10
CA GLY A 17 -14.62 -16.27 11.94
C GLY A 17 -13.71 -17.49 12.08
N ASP A 18 -14.21 -18.69 11.81
CA ASP A 18 -13.45 -19.93 11.87
C ASP A 18 -12.59 -20.20 10.62
N ALA A 19 -12.71 -19.37 9.59
CA ALA A 19 -11.98 -19.55 8.34
C ALA A 19 -10.61 -18.85 8.41
N LYS A 20 -9.54 -19.64 8.62
CA LYS A 20 -8.16 -19.15 8.55
C LYS A 20 -7.77 -18.85 7.11
N VAL A 21 -7.32 -17.62 6.85
CA VAL A 21 -6.91 -17.14 5.52
C VAL A 21 -5.41 -16.89 5.45
N ILE A 22 -4.80 -16.39 6.53
CA ILE A 22 -3.36 -16.17 6.67
C ILE A 22 -2.81 -17.16 7.68
N SER A 23 -1.73 -17.84 7.34
CA SER A 23 -1.12 -18.89 8.15
C SER A 23 0.40 -18.75 8.17
N ASP A 24 0.95 -18.45 9.34
CA ASP A 24 2.40 -18.40 9.61
C ASP A 24 3.16 -17.44 8.70
N VAL A 25 2.62 -16.22 8.49
CA VAL A 25 3.25 -15.23 7.62
C VAL A 25 4.19 -14.34 8.43
N SER A 26 5.47 -14.33 8.03
CA SER A 26 6.52 -13.51 8.63
C SER A 26 7.27 -12.73 7.56
N LEU A 27 7.31 -11.39 7.68
CA LEU A 27 8.05 -10.50 6.78
C LEU A 27 8.53 -9.25 7.51
N SER A 28 9.56 -8.64 6.95
CA SER A 28 10.16 -7.39 7.43
C SER A 28 10.44 -6.47 6.26
N ILE A 29 9.96 -5.23 6.35
CA ILE A 29 10.13 -4.16 5.38
C ILE A 29 11.10 -3.14 5.97
N ALA A 30 12.18 -2.83 5.25
CA ALA A 30 13.18 -1.88 5.70
C ALA A 30 12.68 -0.42 5.60
N GLN A 31 13.39 0.51 6.23
CA GLN A 31 13.13 1.93 6.08
C GLN A 31 13.43 2.37 4.64
N GLY A 32 12.49 3.08 4.01
CA GLY A 32 12.66 3.57 2.63
C GLY A 32 12.72 2.44 1.60
N GLU A 33 12.05 1.31 1.84
CA GLU A 33 11.97 0.17 0.92
C GLU A 33 10.59 0.10 0.27
N ILE A 34 10.55 -0.25 -1.00
CA ILE A 34 9.32 -0.75 -1.66
C ILE A 34 9.37 -2.27 -1.66
N PHE A 35 8.57 -2.88 -0.79
CA PHE A 35 8.41 -4.32 -0.73
C PHE A 35 7.08 -4.72 -1.38
N THR A 36 7.10 -5.63 -2.34
CA THR A 36 5.86 -6.10 -2.97
C THR A 36 5.48 -7.51 -2.53
N ILE A 37 4.18 -7.75 -2.30
CA ILE A 37 3.61 -9.08 -2.14
C ILE A 37 2.77 -9.39 -3.36
N LEU A 38 3.18 -10.41 -4.10
CA LEU A 38 2.52 -10.91 -5.29
C LEU A 38 1.67 -12.14 -4.97
N GLY A 39 0.55 -12.29 -5.67
CA GLY A 39 -0.32 -13.47 -5.52
C GLY A 39 -1.60 -13.32 -6.33
N LYS A 40 -2.21 -14.44 -6.71
CA LYS A 40 -3.52 -14.45 -7.39
C LYS A 40 -4.63 -13.93 -6.46
N ASN A 41 -5.81 -13.66 -7.04
CA ASN A 41 -6.99 -13.35 -6.26
C ASN A 41 -7.34 -14.49 -5.30
N GLY A 42 -7.84 -14.14 -4.10
CA GLY A 42 -8.20 -15.11 -3.08
C GLY A 42 -7.02 -15.70 -2.29
N MET A 43 -5.77 -15.31 -2.55
CA MET A 43 -4.60 -15.84 -1.83
C MET A 43 -4.38 -15.24 -0.44
N GLY A 44 -5.22 -14.29 0.00
CA GLY A 44 -5.15 -13.69 1.34
C GLY A 44 -4.46 -12.33 1.41
N LYS A 45 -4.08 -11.72 0.28
CA LYS A 45 -3.34 -10.45 0.21
C LYS A 45 -4.03 -9.31 0.97
N SER A 46 -5.30 -9.01 0.64
CA SER A 46 -6.06 -7.94 1.30
C SER A 46 -6.38 -8.30 2.77
N THR A 47 -6.52 -9.60 3.09
CA THR A 47 -6.67 -10.06 4.49
C THR A 47 -5.43 -9.72 5.31
N LEU A 48 -4.23 -9.90 4.74
CA LEU A 48 -2.97 -9.53 5.40
C LEU A 48 -2.94 -8.02 5.70
N LEU A 49 -3.25 -7.15 4.72
CA LEU A 49 -3.29 -5.70 4.96
C LEU A 49 -4.35 -5.31 5.99
N LYS A 50 -5.54 -5.91 5.93
CA LYS A 50 -6.60 -5.67 6.91
C LYS A 50 -6.18 -6.08 8.33
N THR A 51 -5.41 -7.15 8.46
CA THR A 51 -4.86 -7.61 9.74
C THR A 51 -3.79 -6.63 10.26
N ILE A 52 -2.86 -6.20 9.41
CA ILE A 52 -1.84 -5.20 9.77
C ILE A 52 -2.51 -3.88 10.21
N MET A 53 -3.56 -3.45 9.52
CA MET A 53 -4.31 -2.22 9.84
C MET A 53 -5.31 -2.37 11.00
N GLY A 54 -5.42 -3.56 11.60
CA GLY A 54 -6.30 -3.79 12.75
C GLY A 54 -7.80 -3.88 12.43
N PHE A 55 -8.19 -3.99 11.14
CA PHE A 55 -9.56 -4.33 10.74
C PHE A 55 -9.91 -5.79 11.08
N LEU A 56 -8.90 -6.65 11.06
CA LEU A 56 -8.98 -8.03 11.53
C LEU A 56 -8.01 -8.21 12.69
N LYS A 57 -8.46 -8.86 13.75
CA LYS A 57 -7.60 -9.20 14.88
C LYS A 57 -6.81 -10.45 14.51
N PRO A 58 -5.47 -10.46 14.62
CA PRO A 58 -4.69 -11.67 14.43
C PRO A 58 -5.02 -12.71 15.52
N GLU A 59 -5.07 -13.98 15.14
CA GLU A 59 -5.20 -15.10 16.07
C GLU A 59 -3.87 -15.40 16.74
N LYS A 60 -2.77 -15.29 15.97
CA LYS A 60 -1.40 -15.44 16.45
C LYS A 60 -0.47 -14.46 15.76
N GLY A 61 0.74 -14.36 16.29
CA GLY A 61 1.79 -13.50 15.77
C GLY A 61 1.71 -12.08 16.25
N THR A 62 2.63 -11.26 15.76
CA THR A 62 2.78 -9.85 16.15
C THR A 62 2.97 -8.97 14.94
N VAL A 63 2.61 -7.69 15.07
CA VAL A 63 2.82 -6.64 14.07
C VAL A 63 3.46 -5.42 14.73
N HIS A 64 4.57 -4.93 14.18
CA HIS A 64 5.32 -3.80 14.71
C HIS A 64 5.55 -2.73 13.63
N ILE A 65 5.39 -1.46 14.01
CA ILE A 65 5.87 -0.30 13.26
C ILE A 65 7.10 0.23 13.99
N GLY A 66 8.29 0.08 13.38
CA GLY A 66 9.53 0.36 14.07
C GLY A 66 9.67 -0.51 15.34
N LEU A 67 9.70 0.14 16.51
CA LEU A 67 9.73 -0.52 17.82
C LEU A 67 8.35 -0.68 18.46
N ASP A 68 7.32 -0.06 17.90
CA ASP A 68 5.98 -0.03 18.48
C ASP A 68 5.18 -1.29 18.10
N ASP A 69 4.75 -2.05 19.09
CA ASP A 69 3.80 -3.15 18.90
C ASP A 69 2.39 -2.58 18.61
N ILE A 70 1.85 -2.92 17.45
CA ILE A 70 0.51 -2.51 17.01
C ILE A 70 -0.46 -3.70 16.93
N THR A 71 -0.07 -4.87 17.38
CA THR A 71 -0.83 -6.12 17.28
C THR A 71 -2.24 -5.96 17.84
N GLY A 72 -3.24 -6.18 17.00
CA GLY A 72 -4.66 -6.10 17.37
C GLY A 72 -5.14 -4.73 17.84
N LYS A 73 -4.36 -3.67 17.67
CA LYS A 73 -4.82 -2.29 17.91
C LYS A 73 -5.91 -1.91 16.91
N LYS A 74 -6.78 -0.99 17.31
CA LYS A 74 -7.87 -0.51 16.46
C LYS A 74 -7.33 0.31 15.28
N PRO A 75 -7.97 0.27 14.09
CA PRO A 75 -7.49 0.94 12.88
C PRO A 75 -7.18 2.42 13.07
N TYR A 76 -8.03 3.15 13.79
CA TYR A 76 -7.81 4.59 14.04
C TYR A 76 -6.58 4.87 14.91
N THR A 77 -6.16 3.93 15.75
CA THR A 77 -4.94 4.04 16.57
C THR A 77 -3.70 3.82 15.69
N ILE A 78 -3.78 2.84 14.78
CA ILE A 78 -2.71 2.52 13.83
C ILE A 78 -2.53 3.67 12.83
N ALA A 79 -3.62 4.18 12.26
CA ALA A 79 -3.58 5.29 11.31
C ALA A 79 -2.90 6.57 11.86
N ARG A 80 -2.92 6.77 13.20
CA ARG A 80 -2.21 7.89 13.84
C ARG A 80 -0.69 7.72 13.93
N GLN A 81 -0.16 6.55 13.55
CA GLN A 81 1.28 6.26 13.55
C GLN A 81 1.97 6.58 12.21
N SER A 82 1.48 7.59 11.49
CA SER A 82 2.00 7.99 10.18
C SER A 82 2.00 6.85 9.15
N ILE A 83 0.95 6.02 9.18
CA ILE A 83 0.69 4.99 8.19
C ILE A 83 -0.52 5.38 7.33
N SER A 84 -0.38 5.28 6.01
CA SER A 84 -1.48 5.45 5.05
C SER A 84 -1.86 4.11 4.45
N TYR A 85 -3.15 3.86 4.29
CA TYR A 85 -3.67 2.66 3.64
C TYR A 85 -4.54 3.01 2.44
N ILE A 86 -4.10 2.62 1.25
CA ILE A 86 -4.83 2.73 0.00
C ILE A 86 -5.50 1.39 -0.28
N GLN A 87 -6.82 1.35 -0.15
CA GLN A 87 -7.63 0.16 -0.39
C GLN A 87 -7.99 0.05 -1.88
N GLN A 88 -8.22 -1.17 -2.34
CA GLN A 88 -8.64 -1.46 -3.71
C GLN A 88 -9.98 -0.79 -4.05
N GLU A 89 -10.96 -0.86 -3.14
CA GLU A 89 -12.33 -0.39 -3.35
C GLU A 89 -12.77 0.69 -2.34
N GLN A 90 -13.77 1.49 -2.72
CA GLN A 90 -14.52 2.42 -1.87
C GLN A 90 -13.68 3.39 -1.02
N ALA A 91 -12.50 3.73 -1.49
CA ALA A 91 -11.58 4.57 -0.72
C ALA A 91 -11.84 6.09 -0.87
N LEU A 92 -12.75 6.52 -1.77
CA LEU A 92 -13.16 7.92 -1.96
C LEU A 92 -14.62 8.14 -1.56
N PHE A 93 -14.88 9.31 -1.04
CA PHE A 93 -16.24 9.80 -0.83
C PHE A 93 -16.77 10.39 -2.14
N GLN A 94 -17.56 9.62 -2.86
CA GLN A 94 -17.98 9.91 -4.23
C GLN A 94 -18.80 11.21 -4.37
N ASP A 95 -19.60 11.56 -3.35
CA ASP A 95 -20.42 12.76 -3.32
C ASP A 95 -19.68 14.02 -2.90
N LEU A 96 -18.51 13.89 -2.30
CA LEU A 96 -17.64 14.99 -1.93
C LEU A 96 -16.78 15.43 -3.13
N THR A 97 -16.40 16.69 -3.13
CA THR A 97 -15.46 17.24 -4.12
C THR A 97 -14.05 16.63 -3.95
N VAL A 98 -13.21 16.83 -4.95
CA VAL A 98 -11.79 16.48 -4.90
C VAL A 98 -11.11 17.17 -3.71
N GLU A 99 -11.33 18.47 -3.52
CA GLU A 99 -10.79 19.24 -2.41
C GLU A 99 -11.22 18.70 -1.05
N GLU A 100 -12.52 18.43 -0.87
CA GLU A 100 -13.05 17.84 0.37
C GLU A 100 -12.45 16.46 0.67
N ASN A 101 -12.30 15.60 -0.36
CA ASN A 101 -11.62 14.31 -0.22
C ASN A 101 -10.18 14.44 0.25
N LEU A 102 -9.43 15.43 -0.26
CA LEU A 102 -8.06 15.71 0.17
C LEU A 102 -8.02 16.21 1.62
N LEU A 103 -8.91 17.14 1.98
CA LEU A 103 -9.00 17.70 3.34
C LEU A 103 -9.27 16.63 4.40
N LEU A 104 -10.09 15.62 4.10
CA LEU A 104 -10.35 14.51 5.01
C LEU A 104 -9.12 13.65 5.32
N GLY A 105 -8.12 13.64 4.43
CA GLY A 105 -6.87 12.90 4.61
C GLY A 105 -5.78 13.70 5.33
N LEU A 106 -5.94 15.00 5.49
CA LEU A 106 -4.90 15.86 6.05
C LEU A 106 -4.80 15.77 7.58
N PRO A 107 -3.60 15.60 8.13
CA PRO A 107 -3.34 15.82 9.54
C PRO A 107 -3.69 17.27 9.95
N LYS A 108 -4.12 17.46 11.20
CA LYS A 108 -4.56 18.78 11.71
C LYS A 108 -3.49 19.89 11.62
N ASN A 109 -2.23 19.52 11.56
CA ASN A 109 -1.08 20.41 11.50
C ASN A 109 -0.58 20.71 10.08
N ILE A 110 -1.22 20.15 9.06
CA ILE A 110 -0.86 20.38 7.65
C ILE A 110 -1.98 21.19 7.00
N ILE A 111 -1.61 22.29 6.34
CA ILE A 111 -2.56 23.07 5.55
C ILE A 111 -2.67 22.52 4.13
N LEU A 112 -3.84 22.68 3.51
CA LEU A 112 -4.10 22.17 2.17
C LEU A 112 -3.08 22.66 1.14
N ALA A 113 -2.66 23.93 1.20
CA ALA A 113 -1.72 24.52 0.27
C ALA A 113 -0.37 23.78 0.23
N ASP A 114 0.16 23.37 1.38
CA ASP A 114 1.43 22.65 1.48
C ASP A 114 1.30 21.24 0.87
N GLY A 115 0.20 20.55 1.18
CA GLY A 115 -0.08 19.24 0.58
C GLY A 115 -0.28 19.33 -0.94
N VAL A 116 -0.97 20.36 -1.42
CA VAL A 116 -1.18 20.60 -2.85
C VAL A 116 0.15 20.86 -3.57
N HIS A 117 1.08 21.61 -2.95
CA HIS A 117 2.40 21.82 -3.51
C HIS A 117 3.14 20.50 -3.78
N LEU A 118 3.06 19.56 -2.82
CA LEU A 118 3.68 18.24 -2.95
C LEU A 118 3.11 17.43 -4.12
N ILE A 119 1.77 17.43 -4.30
CA ILE A 119 1.13 16.59 -5.32
C ILE A 119 1.07 17.21 -6.71
N LYS A 120 1.13 18.57 -6.82
CA LYS A 120 0.92 19.29 -8.08
C LYS A 120 1.90 18.90 -9.18
N GLN A 121 3.14 18.58 -8.83
CA GLN A 121 4.17 18.16 -9.79
C GLN A 121 3.86 16.78 -10.40
N HIS A 122 3.25 15.88 -9.63
CA HIS A 122 3.01 14.50 -10.03
C HIS A 122 1.61 14.28 -10.59
N PHE A 123 0.62 14.99 -10.03
CA PHE A 123 -0.79 14.89 -10.40
C PHE A 123 -1.40 16.27 -10.65
N PRO A 124 -0.94 17.03 -11.67
CA PRO A 124 -1.39 18.42 -11.92
C PRO A 124 -2.88 18.52 -12.20
N ILE A 125 -3.52 17.46 -12.66
CA ILE A 125 -4.97 17.39 -12.91
C ILE A 125 -5.78 17.50 -11.61
N ILE A 126 -5.26 17.03 -10.48
CA ILE A 126 -6.02 16.98 -9.21
C ILE A 126 -6.37 18.37 -8.70
N PRO A 127 -5.45 19.33 -8.58
CA PRO A 127 -5.80 20.70 -8.21
C PRO A 127 -6.74 21.40 -9.21
N GLN A 128 -6.66 21.08 -10.51
CA GLN A 128 -7.53 21.64 -11.54
C GLN A 128 -8.99 21.16 -11.40
N ARG A 129 -9.21 20.05 -10.70
CA ARG A 129 -10.53 19.41 -10.50
C ARG A 129 -11.11 19.63 -9.10
N PHE A 130 -10.56 20.53 -8.28
CA PHE A 130 -10.91 20.72 -6.88
C PHE A 130 -12.42 20.78 -6.61
N GLN A 131 -13.15 21.54 -7.44
CA GLN A 131 -14.59 21.72 -7.27
C GLN A 131 -15.44 20.58 -7.88
N GLN A 132 -14.81 19.61 -8.53
CA GLN A 132 -15.50 18.50 -9.16
C GLN A 132 -15.77 17.39 -8.12
N LYS A 133 -16.92 16.73 -8.18
CA LYS A 133 -17.22 15.57 -7.34
C LYS A 133 -16.29 14.40 -7.69
N ALA A 134 -15.74 13.72 -6.68
CA ALA A 134 -14.85 12.60 -6.87
C ALA A 134 -15.48 11.47 -7.70
N GLY A 135 -16.80 11.24 -7.54
CA GLY A 135 -17.54 10.23 -8.30
C GLY A 135 -17.64 10.50 -9.80
N SER A 136 -17.42 11.73 -10.25
CA SER A 136 -17.44 12.09 -11.68
C SER A 136 -16.07 12.01 -12.35
N LEU A 137 -15.01 11.70 -11.60
CA LEU A 137 -13.67 11.46 -12.13
C LEU A 137 -13.59 10.10 -12.83
N SER A 138 -12.74 9.99 -13.84
CA SER A 138 -12.38 8.69 -14.41
C SER A 138 -11.69 7.80 -13.36
N GLY A 139 -11.71 6.48 -13.56
CA GLY A 139 -11.06 5.55 -12.62
C GLY A 139 -9.59 5.86 -12.39
N GLY A 140 -8.85 6.27 -13.42
CA GLY A 140 -7.46 6.70 -13.29
C GLY A 140 -7.30 7.99 -12.48
N GLU A 141 -8.17 8.98 -12.67
CA GLU A 141 -8.18 10.22 -11.86
C GLU A 141 -8.54 9.95 -10.40
N GLN A 142 -9.46 9.00 -10.14
CA GLN A 142 -9.79 8.56 -8.79
C GLN A 142 -8.57 7.91 -8.10
N ARG A 143 -7.79 7.07 -8.82
CA ARG A 143 -6.54 6.50 -8.29
C ARG A 143 -5.49 7.58 -8.01
N MET A 144 -5.37 8.60 -8.89
CA MET A 144 -4.52 9.78 -8.62
C MET A 144 -4.97 10.54 -7.37
N LEU A 145 -6.26 10.74 -7.18
CA LEU A 145 -6.80 11.41 -6.00
C LEU A 145 -6.52 10.62 -4.72
N LEU A 146 -6.65 9.29 -4.75
CA LEU A 146 -6.31 8.41 -3.63
C LEU A 146 -4.83 8.51 -3.25
N MET A 147 -3.95 8.41 -4.24
CA MET A 147 -2.51 8.55 -4.03
C MET A 147 -2.15 9.94 -3.49
N SER A 148 -2.74 10.99 -4.06
CA SER A 148 -2.56 12.37 -3.60
C SER A 148 -2.94 12.51 -2.13
N ARG A 149 -4.12 12.03 -1.73
CA ARG A 149 -4.58 12.06 -0.34
C ARG A 149 -3.64 11.33 0.60
N ALA A 150 -3.15 10.16 0.19
CA ALA A 150 -2.23 9.35 0.99
C ALA A 150 -0.87 10.06 1.19
N LEU A 151 -0.31 10.65 0.13
CA LEU A 151 0.97 11.37 0.19
C LEU A 151 0.89 12.68 0.99
N MET A 152 -0.22 13.42 0.85
CA MET A 152 -0.45 14.67 1.60
C MET A 152 -0.52 14.44 3.11
N ALA A 153 -0.85 13.23 3.56
CA ALA A 153 -0.78 12.86 4.96
C ALA A 153 0.66 12.72 5.49
N SER A 154 1.68 12.88 4.64
CA SER A 154 3.11 12.72 4.97
C SER A 154 3.40 11.43 5.74
N PRO A 155 3.01 10.25 5.19
CA PRO A 155 3.16 8.98 5.87
C PRO A 155 4.64 8.56 5.93
N LYS A 156 5.00 7.80 6.97
CA LYS A 156 6.26 7.05 7.03
C LYS A 156 6.14 5.69 6.34
N ILE A 157 4.92 5.14 6.34
CA ILE A 157 4.61 3.84 5.74
C ILE A 157 3.34 3.98 4.90
N MET A 158 3.37 3.41 3.71
CA MET A 158 2.17 3.24 2.88
C MET A 158 1.88 1.75 2.65
N LEU A 159 0.65 1.37 2.91
CA LEU A 159 0.10 0.07 2.52
C LEU A 159 -0.78 0.30 1.30
N ILE A 160 -0.56 -0.44 0.23
CA ILE A 160 -1.24 -0.24 -1.05
C ILE A 160 -1.79 -1.57 -1.55
N ASP A 161 -3.11 -1.61 -1.81
CA ASP A 161 -3.83 -2.80 -2.29
C ASP A 161 -4.26 -2.62 -3.74
N GLU A 162 -3.56 -3.29 -4.68
CA GLU A 162 -3.87 -3.42 -6.11
C GLU A 162 -4.18 -2.08 -6.82
N ILE A 163 -3.25 -1.14 -6.76
CA ILE A 163 -3.45 0.20 -7.32
C ILE A 163 -3.39 0.23 -8.85
N SER A 164 -2.72 -0.76 -9.48
CA SER A 164 -2.55 -0.82 -10.95
C SER A 164 -3.75 -1.40 -11.68
N GLU A 165 -4.70 -2.03 -10.97
CA GLU A 165 -5.84 -2.71 -11.59
C GLU A 165 -6.74 -1.75 -12.37
N GLY A 166 -7.05 -2.13 -13.63
CA GLY A 166 -7.91 -1.36 -14.52
C GLY A 166 -7.32 -0.06 -15.04
N LEU A 167 -6.05 0.22 -14.79
CA LEU A 167 -5.37 1.41 -15.29
C LEU A 167 -4.82 1.22 -16.70
N GLN A 168 -4.83 2.30 -17.48
CA GLN A 168 -4.12 2.35 -18.78
C GLN A 168 -2.59 2.36 -18.56
N PRO A 169 -1.79 1.85 -19.52
CA PRO A 169 -0.33 1.75 -19.39
C PRO A 169 0.36 3.06 -18.98
N THR A 170 -0.02 4.18 -19.56
CA THR A 170 0.54 5.51 -19.22
C THR A 170 0.27 5.92 -17.77
N MET A 171 -0.86 5.46 -17.20
CA MET A 171 -1.21 5.71 -15.82
C MET A 171 -0.43 4.79 -14.88
N ILE A 172 -0.21 3.54 -15.26
CA ILE A 172 0.64 2.57 -14.54
C ILE A 172 2.07 3.13 -14.41
N GLU A 173 2.65 3.64 -15.51
CA GLU A 173 3.97 4.27 -15.48
C GLU A 173 4.02 5.50 -14.56
N ARG A 174 2.97 6.33 -14.59
CA ARG A 174 2.88 7.48 -13.69
C ARG A 174 2.82 7.07 -12.22
N MET A 175 2.01 6.05 -11.88
CA MET A 175 1.95 5.51 -10.52
C MET A 175 3.30 4.93 -10.09
N ALA A 176 3.99 4.19 -10.97
CA ALA A 176 5.32 3.67 -10.70
C ALA A 176 6.32 4.79 -10.34
N ASN A 177 6.32 5.88 -11.11
CA ASN A 177 7.19 7.02 -10.85
C ASN A 177 6.87 7.68 -9.51
N VAL A 178 5.59 7.85 -9.17
CA VAL A 178 5.18 8.45 -7.89
C VAL A 178 5.57 7.58 -6.69
N LEU A 179 5.46 6.27 -6.80
CA LEU A 179 5.92 5.36 -5.73
C LEU A 179 7.44 5.45 -5.52
N LYS A 180 8.22 5.51 -6.60
CA LYS A 180 9.68 5.71 -6.52
C LYS A 180 10.03 7.04 -5.87
N ILE A 181 9.38 8.14 -6.25
CA ILE A 181 9.58 9.45 -5.64
C ILE A 181 9.22 9.44 -4.16
N ALA A 182 8.10 8.79 -3.78
CA ALA A 182 7.70 8.65 -2.38
C ALA A 182 8.78 7.93 -1.55
N ARG A 183 9.41 6.89 -2.11
CA ARG A 183 10.54 6.20 -1.50
C ARG A 183 11.80 7.07 -1.48
N ASP A 184 12.24 7.58 -2.64
CA ASP A 184 13.57 8.15 -2.84
C ASP A 184 13.69 9.56 -2.26
N GLU A 185 12.65 10.39 -2.39
CA GLU A 185 12.67 11.79 -1.98
C GLU A 185 11.98 12.03 -0.64
N LEU A 186 10.90 11.26 -0.35
CA LEU A 186 10.14 11.44 0.89
C LEU A 186 10.49 10.39 1.97
N GLY A 187 11.31 9.39 1.65
CA GLY A 187 11.73 8.34 2.59
C GLY A 187 10.60 7.41 3.04
N VAL A 188 9.52 7.32 2.26
CA VAL A 188 8.36 6.49 2.58
C VAL A 188 8.69 5.02 2.36
N SER A 189 8.41 4.18 3.35
CA SER A 189 8.48 2.72 3.20
C SER A 189 7.14 2.21 2.68
N ILE A 190 7.14 1.34 1.68
CA ILE A 190 5.91 0.93 0.98
C ILE A 190 5.76 -0.58 1.01
N LEU A 191 4.63 -1.07 1.51
CA LEU A 191 4.16 -2.44 1.30
C LEU A 191 3.10 -2.42 0.20
N LEU A 192 3.47 -2.91 -0.97
CA LEU A 192 2.63 -2.95 -2.16
C LEU A 192 2.08 -4.37 -2.36
N ILE A 193 0.78 -4.51 -2.45
CA ILE A 193 0.12 -5.75 -2.86
C ILE A 193 -0.32 -5.62 -4.30
N GLU A 194 0.08 -6.60 -5.14
CA GLU A 194 -0.20 -6.55 -6.58
C GLU A 194 -0.41 -7.93 -7.19
N GLN A 195 -1.11 -7.93 -8.33
CA GLN A 195 -1.16 -9.06 -9.25
C GLN A 195 -0.39 -8.77 -10.54
N ASN A 196 -0.28 -7.50 -10.92
CA ASN A 196 0.45 -7.07 -12.09
C ASN A 196 1.96 -7.19 -11.84
N LEU A 197 2.53 -8.30 -12.32
CA LEU A 197 3.94 -8.62 -12.13
C LEU A 197 4.86 -7.55 -12.71
N ASP A 198 4.54 -7.01 -13.90
CA ASP A 198 5.38 -6.02 -14.58
C ASP A 198 5.41 -4.71 -13.79
N PHE A 199 4.26 -4.25 -13.32
CA PHE A 199 4.18 -3.07 -12.46
C PHE A 199 4.94 -3.28 -11.15
N ALA A 200 4.67 -4.38 -10.44
CA ALA A 200 5.30 -4.69 -9.17
C ALA A 200 6.83 -4.71 -9.28
N LEU A 201 7.37 -5.45 -10.26
CA LEU A 201 8.82 -5.53 -10.49
C LEU A 201 9.45 -4.22 -10.98
N SER A 202 8.66 -3.33 -11.59
CA SER A 202 9.15 -2.03 -12.03
C SER A 202 9.45 -1.07 -10.89
N VAL A 203 8.90 -1.29 -9.68
CA VAL A 203 8.99 -0.38 -8.54
C VAL A 203 9.64 -1.00 -7.31
N ALA A 204 9.50 -2.31 -7.10
CA ALA A 204 9.92 -2.97 -5.87
C ALA A 204 11.43 -3.19 -5.78
N ASP A 205 11.94 -3.14 -4.55
CA ASP A 205 13.31 -3.52 -4.20
C ASP A 205 13.37 -5.02 -3.87
N ARG A 206 12.36 -5.51 -3.13
CA ARG A 206 12.18 -6.92 -2.76
C ARG A 206 10.75 -7.36 -2.97
N TYR A 207 10.56 -8.67 -3.06
CA TYR A 207 9.26 -9.27 -3.24
C TYR A 207 9.04 -10.48 -2.32
N ALA A 208 7.78 -10.82 -2.12
CA ALA A 208 7.33 -12.11 -1.63
C ALA A 208 6.18 -12.62 -2.51
N VAL A 209 6.03 -13.93 -2.59
CA VAL A 209 4.88 -14.58 -3.22
C VAL A 209 3.99 -15.18 -2.15
N LEU A 210 2.74 -14.71 -2.09
CA LEU A 210 1.70 -15.24 -1.19
C LEU A 210 0.82 -16.22 -1.96
N LYS A 211 0.73 -17.44 -1.44
CA LYS A 211 -0.09 -18.50 -1.99
C LYS A 211 -0.83 -19.24 -0.87
N LEU A 212 -2.17 -19.32 -0.99
CA LEU A 212 -3.02 -19.98 0.01
C LEU A 212 -2.72 -19.53 1.46
N GLY A 213 -2.51 -18.23 1.65
CA GLY A 213 -2.27 -17.63 2.96
C GLY A 213 -0.86 -17.81 3.52
N GLN A 214 0.08 -18.33 2.74
CA GLN A 214 1.47 -18.55 3.15
C GLN A 214 2.45 -17.89 2.20
N ILE A 215 3.61 -17.44 2.71
CA ILE A 215 4.72 -16.99 1.87
C ILE A 215 5.46 -18.22 1.35
N VAL A 216 5.51 -18.34 0.02
CA VAL A 216 6.16 -19.49 -0.66
C VAL A 216 7.49 -19.12 -1.31
N ASP A 217 7.76 -17.83 -1.53
CA ASP A 217 9.02 -17.33 -2.06
C ASP A 217 9.27 -15.90 -1.57
N VAL A 218 10.53 -15.55 -1.35
CA VAL A 218 10.99 -14.19 -0.98
C VAL A 218 12.31 -13.91 -1.68
N GLY A 219 12.44 -12.76 -2.33
CA GLY A 219 13.66 -12.42 -3.04
C GLY A 219 13.87 -10.92 -3.22
N THR A 220 15.00 -10.57 -3.79
CA THR A 220 15.33 -9.21 -4.25
C THR A 220 15.00 -9.09 -5.73
N VAL A 221 14.46 -7.95 -6.13
CA VAL A 221 14.19 -7.65 -7.55
C VAL A 221 15.50 -7.21 -8.18
N SER A 222 16.28 -8.16 -8.73
CA SER A 222 17.60 -7.87 -9.28
C SER A 222 17.79 -8.27 -10.72
N ASP A 223 16.99 -9.22 -11.25
CA ASP A 223 17.24 -9.81 -12.57
C ASP A 223 16.06 -10.61 -13.17
N ASN A 224 16.30 -11.19 -14.34
CA ASN A 224 15.37 -12.08 -15.03
C ASN A 224 15.01 -13.34 -14.21
N GLN A 225 15.85 -13.76 -13.27
CA GLN A 225 15.63 -14.95 -12.46
C GLN A 225 14.50 -14.74 -11.45
N SER A 226 14.40 -13.54 -10.82
CA SER A 226 13.29 -13.16 -9.95
C SER A 226 11.94 -13.31 -10.67
N ARG A 227 11.85 -12.83 -11.92
CA ARG A 227 10.65 -12.94 -12.74
C ARG A 227 10.26 -14.39 -13.02
N THR A 228 11.22 -15.25 -13.31
CA THR A 228 10.99 -16.68 -13.60
C THR A 228 10.49 -17.40 -12.35
N ASN A 229 11.13 -17.18 -11.20
CA ASN A 229 10.73 -17.77 -9.93
C ASN A 229 9.31 -17.36 -9.54
N ILE A 230 9.01 -16.07 -9.61
CA ILE A 230 7.65 -15.57 -9.26
C ILE A 230 6.60 -16.20 -10.17
N LYS A 231 6.83 -16.24 -11.50
CA LYS A 231 5.91 -16.88 -12.45
C LYS A 231 5.66 -18.34 -12.11
N PHE A 232 6.72 -19.11 -11.82
CA PHE A 232 6.59 -20.50 -11.41
C PHE A 232 5.62 -20.66 -10.23
N HIS A 233 5.75 -19.84 -9.19
CA HIS A 233 4.86 -19.90 -8.02
C HIS A 233 3.44 -19.41 -8.29
N LEU A 234 3.26 -18.49 -9.24
CA LEU A 234 1.94 -17.98 -9.61
C LEU A 234 1.19 -18.89 -10.59
N GLU A 235 1.88 -19.69 -11.42
CA GLU A 235 1.25 -20.55 -12.43
C GLU A 235 0.85 -21.92 -11.90
N VAL A 236 1.51 -22.41 -10.89
CA VAL A 236 1.22 -23.70 -10.20
C VAL A 236 0.28 -23.47 -9.03
#